data_3d28210e646c04a0c8d1b8139f734bd3
#
_entry.id   3d28210e646c04a0c8d1b8139f734bd3
#
_cell.length_a   1.000
_cell.length_b   1.000
_cell.length_c   1.000
_cell.angle_alpha   90.00
_cell.angle_beta   90.00
_cell.angle_gamma   90.00
#
_symmetry.space_group_name_H-M   'P 1'
#
loop_
_entity.id
_entity.type
_entity.pdbx_description
1 polymer ?
#
loop_
_entity_poly.entity_id
_entity_poly.type
_entity_poly.pdbx_seq_one_letter_code
_entity_poly.pdbx_strand_id
1 'polypeptide(L)'
;MEGLFQSMSNPVPIQTILFRLKKYFSFVKFEHTLFSLPLIYSGVFLASKSIPSMKLLGLVLLAGIGARTAALTLNRLIDREIDRRNPRTVHRELPSGRMTSPEAAILLLFGVVIYGFAAYSISTFTFYISPIPLVIFIGYPYMKRFTRLAHFGVGLGLSMAPLGGWFAVKQSFDGLLPGALLSVFTLLWVSGFDIIYSTLDEDFDRRENLHSFVAHLGKERALTVSSWLHGFAFAVLAILFFYEIRAWIAAPLLLVTGALLYMEQRRAADVELAFFRINAVLGFAVFGMVFVGVL
;
A
#
# COMPACT_ATOMS: atom_id res chain seq x y z
N MET A 1 38.70 13.22 40.81
CA MET A 1 37.39 13.58 40.24
C MET A 1 37.46 13.89 38.71
N GLU A 2 38.48 13.41 38.00
CA GLU A 2 38.66 13.65 36.53
C GLU A 2 38.33 12.45 35.63
N GLY A 3 37.91 11.34 36.22
CA GLY A 3 37.66 10.10 35.45
C GLY A 3 36.23 9.88 34.96
N LEU A 4 35.26 10.76 35.29
CA LEU A 4 33.83 10.56 35.02
C LEU A 4 33.28 11.34 33.80
N PHE A 5 34.08 12.20 33.17
CA PHE A 5 33.65 13.02 32.02
C PHE A 5 34.19 12.58 30.65
N GLN A 6 34.95 11.48 30.56
CA GLN A 6 35.56 11.00 29.31
C GLN A 6 34.74 9.94 28.55
N SER A 7 33.52 9.58 29.04
CA SER A 7 32.69 8.54 28.39
C SER A 7 31.59 9.08 27.44
N MET A 8 31.51 10.39 27.22
CA MET A 8 30.48 10.99 26.36
C MET A 8 31.12 11.70 25.16
N SER A 9 31.21 11.02 24.05
CA SER A 9 31.30 11.49 22.66
C SER A 9 32.37 10.84 21.79
N ASN A 10 32.30 9.54 21.60
CA ASN A 10 32.81 9.04 20.32
C ASN A 10 31.68 9.25 19.29
N PRO A 11 31.86 10.07 18.25
CA PRO A 11 30.86 10.24 17.21
C PRO A 11 30.57 8.88 16.57
N VAL A 12 29.30 8.49 16.54
CA VAL A 12 28.90 7.21 15.92
C VAL A 12 29.41 7.24 14.47
N PRO A 13 30.22 6.26 14.03
CA PRO A 13 30.78 6.27 12.69
C PRO A 13 29.69 6.43 11.63
N ILE A 14 29.89 7.30 10.65
CA ILE A 14 28.92 7.57 9.57
C ILE A 14 28.44 6.25 8.93
N GLN A 15 29.34 5.26 8.79
CA GLN A 15 29.00 3.93 8.30
C GLN A 15 27.93 3.22 9.15
N THR A 16 27.94 3.39 10.48
CA THR A 16 26.93 2.82 11.38
C THR A 16 25.58 3.50 11.18
N ILE A 17 25.57 4.82 10.97
CA ILE A 17 24.34 5.58 10.69
C ILE A 17 23.75 5.13 9.35
N LEU A 18 24.55 5.05 8.30
CA LEU A 18 24.13 4.59 6.98
C LEU A 18 23.59 3.16 7.00
N PHE A 19 24.24 2.26 7.75
CA PHE A 19 23.77 0.88 7.95
C PHE A 19 22.40 0.84 8.63
N ARG A 20 22.21 1.63 9.70
CA ARG A 20 20.91 1.74 10.40
C ARG A 20 19.82 2.30 9.48
N LEU A 21 20.10 3.36 8.75
CA LEU A 21 19.14 3.94 7.79
C LEU A 21 18.74 2.91 6.73
N LYS A 22 19.72 2.22 6.13
CA LYS A 22 19.46 1.16 5.14
C LYS A 22 18.57 0.05 5.73
N LYS A 23 18.79 -0.34 7.00
CA LYS A 23 17.94 -1.32 7.71
C LYS A 23 16.49 -0.85 7.80
N TYR A 24 16.23 0.41 8.19
CA TYR A 24 14.88 0.95 8.31
C TYR A 24 14.18 1.13 6.94
N PHE A 25 14.90 1.62 5.93
CA PHE A 25 14.38 1.72 4.56
C PHE A 25 14.02 0.35 3.98
N SER A 26 14.88 -0.66 4.19
CA SER A 26 14.59 -2.05 3.81
C SER A 26 13.36 -2.59 4.55
N PHE A 27 13.26 -2.31 5.85
CA PHE A 27 12.15 -2.76 6.67
C PHE A 27 10.81 -2.23 6.20
N VAL A 28 10.69 -0.94 5.88
CA VAL A 28 9.44 -0.34 5.37
C VAL A 28 9.27 -0.54 3.85
N LYS A 29 10.18 -1.28 3.19
CA LYS A 29 10.10 -1.51 1.74
C LYS A 29 9.84 -0.20 0.99
N PHE A 30 10.72 0.79 1.19
CA PHE A 30 10.54 2.14 0.63
C PHE A 30 10.30 2.13 -0.89
N GLU A 31 10.91 1.18 -1.59
CA GLU A 31 10.71 0.96 -3.04
C GLU A 31 9.22 0.73 -3.39
N HIS A 32 8.46 0.09 -2.50
CA HIS A 32 7.03 -0.15 -2.71
C HIS A 32 6.16 1.11 -2.46
N THR A 33 6.75 2.21 -1.97
CA THR A 33 6.06 3.50 -1.88
C THR A 33 5.68 4.00 -3.28
N LEU A 34 6.43 3.57 -4.31
CA LEU A 34 6.12 3.84 -5.72
C LEU A 34 4.73 3.34 -6.15
N PHE A 35 4.11 2.35 -5.46
CA PHE A 35 2.75 1.91 -5.76
C PHE A 35 1.69 2.81 -5.13
N SER A 36 1.91 3.25 -3.90
CA SER A 36 0.89 3.98 -3.14
C SER A 36 0.88 5.48 -3.44
N LEU A 37 2.03 6.08 -3.74
CA LEU A 37 2.11 7.51 -4.04
C LEU A 37 1.28 7.93 -5.27
N PRO A 38 1.38 7.26 -6.43
CA PRO A 38 0.53 7.58 -7.57
C PRO A 38 -0.96 7.52 -7.23
N LEU A 39 -1.38 6.52 -6.43
CA LEU A 39 -2.78 6.35 -6.03
C LEU A 39 -3.28 7.45 -5.10
N ILE A 40 -2.47 7.84 -4.10
CA ILE A 40 -2.82 8.95 -3.20
C ILE A 40 -3.02 10.23 -4.02
N TYR A 41 -2.06 10.54 -4.89
CA TYR A 41 -2.15 11.74 -5.73
C TYR A 41 -3.25 11.65 -6.78
N SER A 42 -3.58 10.47 -7.30
CA SER A 42 -4.78 10.30 -8.14
C SER A 42 -6.04 10.77 -7.40
N GLY A 43 -6.20 10.39 -6.13
CA GLY A 43 -7.30 10.87 -5.29
C GLY A 43 -7.29 12.39 -5.11
N VAL A 44 -6.11 12.98 -4.87
CA VAL A 44 -5.94 14.44 -4.71
C VAL A 44 -6.35 15.19 -5.98
N PHE A 45 -5.80 14.80 -7.15
CA PHE A 45 -6.09 15.50 -8.41
C PHE A 45 -7.53 15.29 -8.88
N LEU A 46 -8.07 14.07 -8.69
CA LEU A 46 -9.47 13.77 -9.00
C LEU A 46 -10.44 14.65 -8.19
N ALA A 47 -10.08 14.95 -6.93
CA ALA A 47 -10.90 15.80 -6.05
C ALA A 47 -10.73 17.28 -6.33
N SER A 48 -9.50 17.75 -6.63
CA SER A 48 -9.19 19.17 -6.80
C SER A 48 -9.55 19.71 -8.17
N LYS A 49 -9.44 18.87 -9.23
CA LYS A 49 -9.57 19.25 -10.65
C LYS A 49 -8.68 20.45 -11.02
N SER A 50 -7.59 20.62 -10.33
CA SER A 50 -6.61 21.70 -10.49
C SER A 50 -5.32 21.28 -9.81
N ILE A 51 -4.24 22.08 -9.97
CA ILE A 51 -2.98 21.84 -9.26
C ILE A 51 -3.14 22.36 -7.81
N PRO A 52 -3.10 21.46 -6.79
CA PRO A 52 -3.21 21.85 -5.40
C PRO A 52 -1.99 22.64 -4.92
N SER A 53 -2.11 23.31 -3.77
CA SER A 53 -0.97 24.02 -3.16
C SER A 53 0.17 23.05 -2.81
N MET A 54 1.42 23.50 -2.94
CA MET A 54 2.61 22.71 -2.56
C MET A 54 2.56 22.28 -1.09
N LYS A 55 1.95 23.09 -0.22
CA LYS A 55 1.71 22.74 1.18
C LYS A 55 0.84 21.49 1.30
N LEU A 56 -0.29 21.44 0.60
CA LEU A 56 -1.20 20.30 0.62
C LEU A 56 -0.51 19.04 0.05
N LEU A 57 0.18 19.17 -1.09
CA LEU A 57 0.92 18.05 -1.69
C LEU A 57 1.99 17.50 -0.74
N GLY A 58 2.73 18.38 -0.04
CA GLY A 58 3.71 17.98 0.96
C GLY A 58 3.09 17.29 2.18
N LEU A 59 1.95 17.78 2.69
CA LEU A 59 1.23 17.15 3.81
C LEU A 59 0.66 15.78 3.41
N VAL A 60 0.13 15.64 2.20
CA VAL A 60 -0.36 14.36 1.67
C VAL A 60 0.79 13.35 1.52
N LEU A 61 1.96 13.79 1.03
CA LEU A 61 3.16 12.95 0.99
C LEU A 61 3.55 12.47 2.39
N LEU A 62 3.58 13.38 3.35
CA LEU A 62 3.92 13.07 4.74
C LEU A 62 2.92 12.07 5.36
N ALA A 63 1.62 12.29 5.13
CA ALA A 63 0.56 11.35 5.54
C ALA A 63 0.76 9.97 4.91
N GLY A 64 1.06 9.90 3.62
CA GLY A 64 1.33 8.65 2.90
C GLY A 64 2.54 7.89 3.46
N ILE A 65 3.64 8.59 3.74
CA ILE A 65 4.84 8.00 4.36
C ILE A 65 4.50 7.46 5.76
N GLY A 66 3.82 8.24 6.58
CA GLY A 66 3.43 7.85 7.94
C GLY A 66 2.49 6.64 7.95
N ALA A 67 1.41 6.68 7.17
CA ALA A 67 0.44 5.60 7.05
C ALA A 67 1.09 4.30 6.56
N ARG A 68 1.94 4.39 5.52
CA ARG A 68 2.66 3.22 4.99
C ARG A 68 3.63 2.63 6.01
N THR A 69 4.39 3.48 6.70
CA THR A 69 5.29 3.03 7.77
C THR A 69 4.51 2.29 8.85
N ALA A 70 3.38 2.83 9.28
CA ALA A 70 2.51 2.18 10.26
C ALA A 70 1.95 0.84 9.74
N ALA A 71 1.40 0.81 8.53
CA ALA A 71 0.80 -0.39 7.93
C ALA A 71 1.80 -1.54 7.80
N LEU A 72 2.99 -1.27 7.24
CA LEU A 72 4.01 -2.31 7.05
C LEU A 72 4.60 -2.78 8.38
N THR A 73 4.80 -1.86 9.33
CA THR A 73 5.32 -2.23 10.64
C THR A 73 4.33 -3.09 11.42
N LEU A 74 3.03 -2.74 11.38
CA LEU A 74 1.96 -3.55 11.97
C LEU A 74 1.91 -4.94 11.35
N ASN A 75 1.89 -5.03 10.02
CA ASN A 75 1.90 -6.32 9.32
C ASN A 75 3.07 -7.20 9.78
N ARG A 76 4.28 -6.66 9.83
CA ARG A 76 5.48 -7.40 10.23
C ARG A 76 5.52 -7.78 11.71
N LEU A 77 5.00 -6.93 12.60
CA LEU A 77 4.88 -7.25 14.03
C LEU A 77 3.85 -8.36 14.27
N ILE A 78 2.68 -8.25 13.64
CA ILE A 78 1.58 -9.21 13.79
C ILE A 78 1.95 -10.57 13.19
N ASP A 79 2.65 -10.57 12.05
CA ASP A 79 3.01 -11.79 11.32
C ASP A 79 4.37 -12.36 11.70
N ARG A 80 5.08 -11.77 12.67
CA ARG A 80 6.46 -12.13 13.03
C ARG A 80 6.67 -13.64 13.17
N GLU A 81 5.80 -14.34 13.90
CA GLU A 81 5.96 -15.77 14.15
C GLU A 81 5.62 -16.64 12.92
N ILE A 82 4.69 -16.19 12.09
CA ILE A 82 4.40 -16.84 10.78
C ILE A 82 5.59 -16.64 9.84
N ASP A 83 6.09 -15.41 9.74
CA ASP A 83 7.24 -15.06 8.90
C ASP A 83 8.51 -15.83 9.31
N ARG A 84 8.69 -16.15 10.60
CA ARG A 84 9.83 -16.94 11.10
C ARG A 84 9.83 -18.39 10.61
N ARG A 85 8.63 -18.94 10.39
CA ARG A 85 8.46 -20.31 9.91
C ARG A 85 8.46 -20.43 8.40
N ASN A 86 8.22 -19.33 7.68
CA ASN A 86 8.16 -19.33 6.23
C ASN A 86 9.57 -19.15 5.63
N PRO A 87 10.08 -20.14 4.84
CA PRO A 87 11.40 -20.06 4.20
C PRO A 87 11.62 -18.80 3.35
N ARG A 88 10.55 -18.26 2.76
CA ARG A 88 10.62 -17.05 1.93
C ARG A 88 10.79 -15.76 2.75
N THR A 89 10.25 -15.73 3.98
CA THR A 89 10.20 -14.52 4.81
C THR A 89 11.08 -14.57 6.06
N VAL A 90 11.67 -15.73 6.40
CA VAL A 90 12.57 -15.90 7.54
C VAL A 90 13.75 -14.91 7.52
N HIS A 91 14.17 -14.46 6.34
CA HIS A 91 15.25 -13.50 6.17
C HIS A 91 14.83 -12.03 6.38
N ARG A 92 13.54 -11.76 6.65
CA ARG A 92 13.08 -10.41 7.01
C ARG A 92 13.71 -9.95 8.32
N GLU A 93 13.73 -8.65 8.57
CA GLU A 93 14.47 -8.03 9.68
C GLU A 93 14.01 -8.52 11.06
N LEU A 94 12.70 -8.65 11.31
CA LEU A 94 12.16 -9.14 12.59
C LEU A 94 12.37 -10.65 12.79
N PRO A 95 12.00 -11.54 11.85
CA PRO A 95 12.23 -12.98 11.97
C PRO A 95 13.70 -13.34 12.13
N SER A 96 14.59 -12.67 11.40
CA SER A 96 16.04 -12.91 11.45
C SER A 96 16.76 -12.31 12.68
N GLY A 97 16.04 -11.55 13.51
CA GLY A 97 16.64 -10.89 14.67
C GLY A 97 17.47 -9.64 14.34
N ARG A 98 17.55 -9.21 13.06
CA ARG A 98 18.27 -7.97 12.67
C ARG A 98 17.57 -6.70 13.18
N MET A 99 16.28 -6.81 13.51
CA MET A 99 15.48 -5.77 14.18
C MET A 99 14.72 -6.40 15.35
N THR A 100 14.70 -5.70 16.47
CA THR A 100 13.92 -6.12 17.64
C THR A 100 12.49 -5.62 17.60
N SER A 101 11.57 -6.28 18.31
CA SER A 101 10.18 -5.81 18.40
C SER A 101 10.04 -4.42 19.02
N PRO A 102 10.81 -4.02 20.04
CA PRO A 102 10.81 -2.65 20.54
C PRO A 102 11.27 -1.61 19.50
N GLU A 103 12.31 -1.91 18.69
CA GLU A 103 12.72 -1.02 17.58
C GLU A 103 11.59 -0.85 16.57
N ALA A 104 10.91 -1.94 16.20
CA ALA A 104 9.76 -1.87 15.30
C ALA A 104 8.58 -1.11 15.92
N ALA A 105 8.32 -1.27 17.22
CA ALA A 105 7.27 -0.51 17.91
C ALA A 105 7.56 1.00 17.94
N ILE A 106 8.81 1.42 18.11
CA ILE A 106 9.21 2.82 17.99
C ILE A 106 8.97 3.35 16.57
N LEU A 107 9.31 2.55 15.55
CA LEU A 107 9.07 2.92 14.16
C LEU A 107 7.56 3.02 13.84
N LEU A 108 6.74 2.13 14.41
CA LEU A 108 5.28 2.20 14.34
C LEU A 108 4.77 3.51 14.95
N LEU A 109 5.19 3.83 16.16
CA LEU A 109 4.81 5.06 16.85
C LEU A 109 5.18 6.29 16.02
N PHE A 110 6.40 6.32 15.48
CA PHE A 110 6.86 7.38 14.59
C PHE A 110 5.96 7.52 13.35
N GLY A 111 5.62 6.40 12.68
CA GLY A 111 4.71 6.39 11.53
C GLY A 111 3.32 6.92 11.87
N VAL A 112 2.74 6.48 13.01
CA VAL A 112 1.42 6.93 13.49
C VAL A 112 1.43 8.42 13.84
N VAL A 113 2.46 8.90 14.52
CA VAL A 113 2.59 10.33 14.90
C VAL A 113 2.71 11.22 13.65
N ILE A 114 3.56 10.83 12.68
CA ILE A 114 3.68 11.57 11.41
C ILE A 114 2.36 11.60 10.67
N TYR A 115 1.68 10.46 10.57
CA TYR A 115 0.39 10.34 9.91
C TYR A 115 -0.67 11.22 10.57
N GLY A 116 -0.81 11.14 11.90
CA GLY A 116 -1.76 11.95 12.66
C GLY A 116 -1.47 13.44 12.59
N PHE A 117 -0.18 13.84 12.68
CA PHE A 117 0.25 15.23 12.51
C PHE A 117 -0.11 15.77 11.11
N ALA A 118 0.17 15.02 10.06
CA ALA A 118 -0.16 15.41 8.70
C ALA A 118 -1.68 15.52 8.50
N ALA A 119 -2.44 14.53 8.99
CA ALA A 119 -3.90 14.54 8.92
C ALA A 119 -4.50 15.78 9.65
N TYR A 120 -4.01 16.08 10.86
CA TYR A 120 -4.41 17.28 11.61
C TYR A 120 -4.05 18.59 10.88
N SER A 121 -2.85 18.64 10.31
CA SER A 121 -2.36 19.82 9.57
C SER A 121 -3.12 20.06 8.25
N ILE A 122 -3.75 19.01 7.68
CA ILE A 122 -4.61 19.15 6.50
C ILE A 122 -5.96 19.73 6.94
N SER A 123 -6.68 19.08 7.85
CA SER A 123 -7.93 19.59 8.40
C SER A 123 -8.43 18.78 9.60
N THR A 124 -9.32 19.37 10.39
CA THR A 124 -10.03 18.69 11.47
C THR A 124 -10.81 17.48 10.97
N PHE A 125 -11.45 17.57 9.79
CA PHE A 125 -12.16 16.47 9.17
C PHE A 125 -11.24 15.27 8.90
N THR A 126 -10.09 15.50 8.21
CA THR A 126 -9.13 14.43 7.90
C THR A 126 -8.54 13.81 9.16
N PHE A 127 -8.34 14.60 10.20
CA PHE A 127 -7.89 14.08 11.49
C PHE A 127 -8.90 13.12 12.13
N TYR A 128 -10.19 13.48 12.14
CA TYR A 128 -11.22 12.61 12.73
C TYR A 128 -11.43 11.29 11.98
N ILE A 129 -11.23 11.26 10.66
CA ILE A 129 -11.35 10.02 9.88
C ILE A 129 -10.04 9.23 9.83
N SER A 130 -8.90 9.82 10.21
CA SER A 130 -7.57 9.18 10.15
C SER A 130 -7.42 7.88 10.97
N PRO A 131 -8.18 7.59 12.04
CA PRO A 131 -8.12 6.30 12.71
C PRO A 131 -8.65 5.13 11.85
N ILE A 132 -9.53 5.38 10.87
CA ILE A 132 -10.14 4.32 10.05
C ILE A 132 -9.08 3.48 9.32
N PRO A 133 -8.12 4.05 8.56
CA PRO A 133 -7.04 3.27 7.96
C PRO A 133 -6.21 2.49 8.99
N LEU A 134 -5.93 3.07 10.16
CA LEU A 134 -5.16 2.39 11.21
C LEU A 134 -5.85 1.14 11.74
N VAL A 135 -7.16 1.19 11.94
CA VAL A 135 -7.98 0.01 12.32
C VAL A 135 -7.89 -1.07 11.24
N ILE A 136 -7.97 -0.69 9.96
CA ILE A 136 -7.81 -1.62 8.85
C ILE A 136 -6.40 -2.23 8.85
N PHE A 137 -5.35 -1.42 9.06
CA PHE A 137 -3.95 -1.88 9.10
C PHE A 137 -3.67 -2.85 10.26
N ILE A 138 -4.38 -2.70 11.39
CA ILE A 138 -4.32 -3.66 12.49
C ILE A 138 -5.08 -4.94 12.12
N GLY A 139 -6.26 -4.81 11.52
CA GLY A 139 -7.17 -5.93 11.32
C GLY A 139 -6.76 -6.89 10.19
N TYR A 140 -6.31 -6.35 9.04
CA TYR A 140 -6.10 -7.18 7.84
C TYR A 140 -5.04 -8.29 8.00
N PRO A 141 -3.93 -8.12 8.75
CA PRO A 141 -2.94 -9.19 8.87
C PRO A 141 -3.48 -10.41 9.64
N TYR A 142 -4.47 -10.20 10.52
CA TYR A 142 -5.11 -11.31 11.23
C TYR A 142 -6.02 -12.14 10.33
N MET A 143 -6.56 -11.59 9.25
CA MET A 143 -7.58 -12.23 8.41
C MET A 143 -7.14 -13.60 7.88
N LYS A 144 -5.87 -13.76 7.47
CA LYS A 144 -5.33 -15.03 6.99
C LYS A 144 -5.37 -16.17 8.01
N ARG A 145 -5.64 -15.89 9.30
CA ARG A 145 -5.73 -16.87 10.37
C ARG A 145 -7.11 -17.51 10.48
N PHE A 146 -8.14 -16.88 9.88
CA PHE A 146 -9.54 -17.34 10.01
C PHE A 146 -10.38 -17.18 8.74
N THR A 147 -9.92 -16.46 7.70
CA THR A 147 -10.69 -16.27 6.48
C THR A 147 -9.82 -16.20 5.23
N ARG A 148 -10.29 -16.83 4.14
CA ARG A 148 -9.69 -16.74 2.82
C ARG A 148 -9.79 -15.35 2.18
N LEU A 149 -10.60 -14.45 2.74
CA LEU A 149 -10.77 -13.07 2.26
C LEU A 149 -9.60 -12.14 2.65
N ALA A 150 -8.50 -12.68 3.19
CA ALA A 150 -7.32 -11.90 3.60
C ALA A 150 -6.79 -10.97 2.50
N HIS A 151 -6.84 -11.40 1.23
CA HIS A 151 -6.43 -10.60 0.07
C HIS A 151 -7.25 -9.32 -0.09
N PHE A 152 -8.55 -9.37 0.22
CA PHE A 152 -9.40 -8.17 0.25
C PHE A 152 -9.05 -7.25 1.41
N GLY A 153 -8.49 -7.78 2.50
CA GLY A 153 -7.95 -6.96 3.60
C GLY A 153 -6.75 -6.13 3.15
N VAL A 154 -5.82 -6.73 2.37
CA VAL A 154 -4.70 -6.01 1.75
C VAL A 154 -5.23 -4.97 0.76
N GLY A 155 -6.16 -5.36 -0.11
CA GLY A 155 -6.84 -4.45 -1.05
C GLY A 155 -7.51 -3.28 -0.36
N LEU A 156 -8.24 -3.53 0.73
CA LEU A 156 -8.88 -2.49 1.54
C LEU A 156 -7.86 -1.54 2.16
N GLY A 157 -6.75 -2.07 2.66
CA GLY A 157 -5.66 -1.25 3.19
C GLY A 157 -5.11 -0.25 2.17
N LEU A 158 -4.81 -0.69 0.93
CA LEU A 158 -4.30 0.17 -0.13
C LEU A 158 -5.40 1.08 -0.72
N SER A 159 -6.66 0.67 -0.73
CA SER A 159 -7.77 1.49 -1.24
C SER A 159 -8.02 2.74 -0.40
N MET A 160 -7.51 2.77 0.84
CA MET A 160 -7.50 3.99 1.67
C MET A 160 -6.58 5.08 1.12
N ALA A 161 -5.63 4.75 0.23
CA ALA A 161 -4.70 5.73 -0.34
C ALA A 161 -5.42 6.76 -1.25
N PRO A 162 -6.12 6.37 -2.33
CA PRO A 162 -6.86 7.34 -3.15
C PRO A 162 -7.99 8.02 -2.38
N LEU A 163 -8.63 7.30 -1.45
CA LEU A 163 -9.69 7.88 -0.62
C LEU A 163 -9.14 8.95 0.34
N GLY A 164 -7.98 8.69 0.95
CA GLY A 164 -7.28 9.68 1.78
C GLY A 164 -6.88 10.92 0.98
N GLY A 165 -6.38 10.74 -0.25
CA GLY A 165 -6.10 11.85 -1.17
C GLY A 165 -7.34 12.67 -1.52
N TRP A 166 -8.47 12.01 -1.77
CA TRP A 166 -9.76 12.65 -1.99
C TRP A 166 -10.19 13.50 -0.79
N PHE A 167 -10.19 12.92 0.41
CA PHE A 167 -10.60 13.60 1.62
C PHE A 167 -9.65 14.72 2.06
N ALA A 168 -8.38 14.65 1.70
CA ALA A 168 -7.43 15.73 1.94
C ALA A 168 -7.84 17.05 1.21
N VAL A 169 -8.57 16.93 0.10
CA VAL A 169 -9.07 18.06 -0.69
C VAL A 169 -10.51 18.43 -0.30
N LYS A 170 -11.42 17.46 -0.34
CA LYS A 170 -12.87 17.69 -0.16
C LYS A 170 -13.28 18.00 1.27
N GLN A 171 -12.61 17.40 2.25
CA GLN A 171 -12.87 17.58 3.69
C GLN A 171 -14.35 17.35 4.08
N SER A 172 -15.08 16.59 3.27
CA SER A 172 -16.48 16.20 3.46
C SER A 172 -16.77 14.90 2.69
N PHE A 173 -17.96 14.33 2.90
CA PHE A 173 -18.45 13.19 2.11
C PHE A 173 -19.21 13.62 0.84
N ASP A 174 -19.33 14.93 0.58
CA ASP A 174 -20.04 15.43 -0.58
C ASP A 174 -19.33 15.05 -1.87
N GLY A 175 -20.11 14.56 -2.84
CA GLY A 175 -19.61 14.18 -4.14
C GLY A 175 -18.60 13.02 -4.11
N LEU A 176 -18.64 12.14 -3.10
CA LEU A 176 -17.68 11.06 -2.84
C LEU A 176 -17.54 10.05 -4.00
N LEU A 177 -18.54 9.93 -4.87
CA LEU A 177 -18.61 8.84 -5.85
C LEU A 177 -17.34 8.64 -6.69
N PRO A 178 -16.68 9.67 -7.26
CA PRO A 178 -15.43 9.49 -8.00
C PRO A 178 -14.29 8.93 -7.14
N GLY A 179 -14.13 9.46 -5.92
CA GLY A 179 -13.15 8.95 -4.95
C GLY A 179 -13.42 7.51 -4.53
N ALA A 180 -14.70 7.16 -4.34
CA ALA A 180 -15.12 5.80 -4.02
C ALA A 180 -14.88 4.84 -5.20
N LEU A 181 -15.17 5.23 -6.44
CA LEU A 181 -14.88 4.43 -7.63
C LEU A 181 -13.38 4.14 -7.75
N LEU A 182 -12.53 5.14 -7.58
CA LEU A 182 -11.08 4.95 -7.61
C LEU A 182 -10.60 4.04 -6.47
N SER A 183 -11.21 4.15 -5.29
CA SER A 183 -10.94 3.29 -4.14
C SER A 183 -11.35 1.84 -4.39
N VAL A 184 -12.55 1.61 -4.97
CA VAL A 184 -13.02 0.26 -5.33
C VAL A 184 -12.15 -0.35 -6.43
N PHE A 185 -11.76 0.43 -7.46
CA PHE A 185 -10.77 -0.01 -8.44
C PHE A 185 -9.50 -0.50 -7.73
N THR A 186 -8.95 0.31 -6.83
CA THR A 186 -7.72 -0.03 -6.10
C THR A 186 -7.89 -1.29 -5.26
N LEU A 187 -9.01 -1.42 -4.55
CA LEU A 187 -9.34 -2.61 -3.75
C LEU A 187 -9.30 -3.88 -4.62
N LEU A 188 -10.02 -3.88 -5.74
CA LEU A 188 -10.12 -5.04 -6.62
C LEU A 188 -8.79 -5.38 -7.30
N TRP A 189 -8.09 -4.39 -7.82
CA TRP A 189 -6.77 -4.55 -8.44
C TRP A 189 -5.77 -5.13 -7.43
N VAL A 190 -5.65 -4.50 -6.25
CA VAL A 190 -4.70 -4.94 -5.21
C VAL A 190 -5.03 -6.33 -4.69
N SER A 191 -6.30 -6.65 -4.50
CA SER A 191 -6.71 -8.01 -4.11
C SER A 191 -6.33 -9.04 -5.17
N GLY A 192 -6.48 -8.70 -6.44
CA GLY A 192 -6.11 -9.55 -7.58
C GLY A 192 -4.61 -9.83 -7.60
N PHE A 193 -3.76 -8.82 -7.51
CA PHE A 193 -2.32 -9.04 -7.53
C PHE A 193 -1.78 -9.70 -6.25
N ASP A 194 -2.41 -9.48 -5.10
CA ASP A 194 -2.03 -10.15 -3.86
C ASP A 194 -2.33 -11.65 -3.91
N ILE A 195 -3.40 -12.07 -4.61
CA ILE A 195 -3.66 -13.48 -4.92
C ILE A 195 -2.53 -14.06 -5.79
N ILE A 196 -2.08 -13.34 -6.83
CA ILE A 196 -0.93 -13.80 -7.65
C ILE A 196 0.31 -13.96 -6.76
N TYR A 197 0.60 -12.97 -5.91
CA TYR A 197 1.74 -13.02 -5.01
C TYR A 197 1.67 -14.18 -4.02
N SER A 198 0.49 -14.53 -3.53
CA SER A 198 0.28 -15.63 -2.58
C SER A 198 0.58 -17.00 -3.18
N THR A 199 0.67 -17.14 -4.52
CA THR A 199 1.08 -18.39 -5.16
C THR A 199 2.48 -18.86 -4.77
N LEU A 200 3.32 -17.95 -4.28
CA LEU A 200 4.66 -18.25 -3.75
C LEU A 200 4.61 -18.97 -2.39
N ASP A 201 3.50 -18.87 -1.68
CA ASP A 201 3.36 -19.39 -0.32
C ASP A 201 2.37 -20.58 -0.24
N GLU A 202 1.88 -21.13 -1.37
CA GLU A 202 0.83 -22.16 -1.39
C GLU A 202 1.13 -23.33 -0.45
N ASP A 203 2.30 -23.94 -0.58
CA ASP A 203 2.69 -25.10 0.22
C ASP A 203 2.89 -24.76 1.70
N PHE A 204 3.39 -23.55 1.97
CA PHE A 204 3.56 -23.05 3.32
C PHE A 204 2.20 -22.79 3.98
N ASP A 205 1.32 -22.05 3.31
CA ASP A 205 -0.01 -21.70 3.81
C ASP A 205 -0.83 -22.95 4.12
N ARG A 206 -0.77 -23.97 3.25
CA ARG A 206 -1.44 -25.27 3.50
C ARG A 206 -0.90 -25.97 4.73
N ARG A 207 0.42 -26.05 4.91
CA ARG A 207 1.04 -26.71 6.07
C ARG A 207 0.76 -26.02 7.40
N GLU A 208 0.71 -24.70 7.37
CA GLU A 208 0.47 -23.86 8.55
C GLU A 208 -1.02 -23.58 8.82
N ASN A 209 -1.92 -24.19 8.02
CA ASN A 209 -3.37 -23.97 8.08
C ASN A 209 -3.75 -22.47 7.96
N LEU A 210 -3.01 -21.72 7.14
CA LEU A 210 -3.35 -20.33 6.83
C LEU A 210 -4.40 -20.30 5.72
N HIS A 211 -5.31 -19.35 5.86
CA HIS A 211 -6.41 -19.20 4.92
C HIS A 211 -6.03 -18.20 3.81
N SER A 212 -5.69 -18.75 2.64
CA SER A 212 -5.54 -17.97 1.40
C SER A 212 -6.39 -18.59 0.29
N PHE A 213 -6.68 -17.84 -0.78
CA PHE A 213 -7.36 -18.45 -1.93
C PHE A 213 -6.54 -19.58 -2.53
N VAL A 214 -5.22 -19.42 -2.57
CA VAL A 214 -4.32 -20.43 -3.15
C VAL A 214 -4.29 -21.69 -2.30
N ALA A 215 -4.18 -21.57 -0.99
CA ALA A 215 -4.21 -22.73 -0.08
C ALA A 215 -5.53 -23.50 -0.16
N HIS A 216 -6.66 -22.80 -0.39
CA HIS A 216 -8.00 -23.39 -0.36
C HIS A 216 -8.46 -23.91 -1.72
N LEU A 217 -8.23 -23.17 -2.81
CA LEU A 217 -8.73 -23.47 -4.15
C LEU A 217 -7.67 -24.12 -5.06
N GLY A 218 -6.39 -24.03 -4.69
CA GLY A 218 -5.25 -24.32 -5.56
C GLY A 218 -4.92 -23.15 -6.50
N LYS A 219 -3.69 -23.16 -7.02
CA LYS A 219 -3.12 -22.09 -7.83
C LYS A 219 -3.99 -21.70 -9.02
N GLU A 220 -4.45 -22.65 -9.82
CA GLU A 220 -5.18 -22.36 -11.07
C GLU A 220 -6.51 -21.64 -10.83
N ARG A 221 -7.30 -22.13 -9.86
CA ARG A 221 -8.59 -21.49 -9.53
C ARG A 221 -8.40 -20.16 -8.84
N ALA A 222 -7.37 -20.02 -8.00
CA ALA A 222 -7.03 -18.74 -7.38
C ALA A 222 -6.65 -17.68 -8.42
N LEU A 223 -5.84 -18.05 -9.43
CA LEU A 223 -5.51 -17.16 -10.54
C LEU A 223 -6.74 -16.80 -11.40
N THR A 224 -7.71 -17.72 -11.54
CA THR A 224 -8.99 -17.40 -12.19
C THR A 224 -9.76 -16.35 -11.40
N VAL A 225 -9.81 -16.45 -10.06
CA VAL A 225 -10.42 -15.40 -9.21
C VAL A 225 -9.70 -14.07 -9.37
N SER A 226 -8.36 -14.07 -9.35
CA SER A 226 -7.55 -12.88 -9.61
C SER A 226 -7.88 -12.23 -10.97
N SER A 227 -8.04 -13.04 -12.04
CA SER A 227 -8.42 -12.54 -13.37
C SER A 227 -9.78 -11.84 -13.36
N TRP A 228 -10.78 -12.41 -12.68
CA TRP A 228 -12.08 -11.75 -12.53
C TRP A 228 -11.98 -10.44 -11.75
N LEU A 229 -11.20 -10.41 -10.67
CA LEU A 229 -10.98 -9.17 -9.91
C LEU A 229 -10.36 -8.08 -10.77
N HIS A 230 -9.37 -8.40 -11.61
CA HIS A 230 -8.76 -7.44 -12.53
C HIS A 230 -9.74 -6.99 -13.64
N GLY A 231 -10.59 -7.89 -14.14
CA GLY A 231 -11.66 -7.53 -15.07
C GLY A 231 -12.66 -6.55 -14.45
N PHE A 232 -13.12 -6.82 -13.23
CA PHE A 232 -14.00 -5.90 -12.50
C PHE A 232 -13.30 -4.59 -12.13
N ALA A 233 -12.02 -4.63 -11.75
CA ALA A 233 -11.24 -3.42 -11.51
C ALA A 233 -11.22 -2.53 -12.75
N PHE A 234 -10.92 -3.09 -13.92
CA PHE A 234 -10.94 -2.34 -15.18
C PHE A 234 -12.33 -1.77 -15.48
N ALA A 235 -13.39 -2.53 -15.28
CA ALA A 235 -14.77 -2.05 -15.48
C ALA A 235 -15.09 -0.85 -14.58
N VAL A 236 -14.71 -0.91 -13.29
CA VAL A 236 -14.88 0.22 -12.34
C VAL A 236 -14.07 1.44 -12.78
N LEU A 237 -12.83 1.24 -13.24
CA LEU A 237 -12.00 2.33 -13.74
C LEU A 237 -12.59 2.96 -15.01
N ALA A 238 -13.15 2.15 -15.92
CA ALA A 238 -13.86 2.64 -17.09
C ALA A 238 -15.12 3.43 -16.71
N ILE A 239 -15.89 2.96 -15.70
CA ILE A 239 -17.03 3.72 -15.17
C ILE A 239 -16.55 5.08 -14.62
N LEU A 240 -15.46 5.12 -13.85
CA LEU A 240 -14.88 6.37 -13.38
C LEU A 240 -14.49 7.29 -14.54
N PHE A 241 -13.87 6.72 -15.57
CA PHE A 241 -13.46 7.49 -16.76
C PHE A 241 -14.66 8.14 -17.45
N PHE A 242 -15.71 7.38 -17.77
CA PHE A 242 -16.89 7.90 -18.46
C PHE A 242 -17.79 8.76 -17.56
N TYR A 243 -17.80 8.53 -16.28
CA TYR A 243 -18.62 9.31 -15.33
C TYR A 243 -18.00 10.67 -15.01
N GLU A 244 -16.69 10.71 -14.70
CA GLU A 244 -16.04 11.90 -14.12
C GLU A 244 -14.98 12.52 -15.03
N ILE A 245 -14.06 11.71 -15.56
CA ILE A 245 -12.89 12.23 -16.28
C ILE A 245 -13.31 12.80 -17.64
N ARG A 246 -13.97 12.00 -18.47
CA ARG A 246 -14.54 12.35 -19.79
C ARG A 246 -13.58 12.97 -20.81
N ALA A 247 -12.32 13.13 -20.47
CA ALA A 247 -11.30 13.73 -21.35
C ALA A 247 -10.68 12.67 -22.26
N TRP A 248 -11.01 12.70 -23.54
CA TRP A 248 -10.54 11.70 -24.51
C TRP A 248 -9.03 11.62 -24.64
N ILE A 249 -8.32 12.70 -24.34
CA ILE A 249 -6.84 12.71 -24.29
C ILE A 249 -6.27 11.73 -23.25
N ALA A 250 -7.02 11.40 -22.20
CA ALA A 250 -6.64 10.42 -21.18
C ALA A 250 -7.05 8.97 -21.54
N ALA A 251 -7.85 8.75 -22.60
CA ALA A 251 -8.31 7.42 -23.02
C ALA A 251 -7.16 6.44 -23.35
N PRO A 252 -6.06 6.84 -23.99
CA PRO A 252 -4.92 5.95 -24.20
C PRO A 252 -4.36 5.37 -22.88
N LEU A 253 -4.35 6.15 -21.79
CA LEU A 253 -3.85 5.69 -20.48
C LEU A 253 -4.83 4.70 -19.82
N LEU A 254 -6.14 4.85 -20.04
CA LEU A 254 -7.12 3.83 -19.66
C LEU A 254 -6.84 2.50 -20.39
N LEU A 255 -6.61 2.55 -21.71
CA LEU A 255 -6.30 1.35 -22.49
C LEU A 255 -4.98 0.71 -22.06
N VAL A 256 -3.95 1.53 -21.79
CA VAL A 256 -2.67 1.04 -21.24
C VAL A 256 -2.90 0.35 -19.89
N THR A 257 -3.73 0.90 -19.00
CA THR A 257 -4.07 0.27 -17.73
C THR A 257 -4.74 -1.09 -17.94
N GLY A 258 -5.69 -1.19 -18.88
CA GLY A 258 -6.32 -2.47 -19.23
C GLY A 258 -5.32 -3.49 -19.79
N ALA A 259 -4.42 -3.04 -20.68
CA ALA A 259 -3.35 -3.88 -21.21
C ALA A 259 -2.39 -4.38 -20.12
N LEU A 260 -2.04 -3.53 -19.17
CA LEU A 260 -1.18 -3.90 -18.04
C LEU A 260 -1.84 -4.93 -17.12
N LEU A 261 -3.14 -4.76 -16.78
CA LEU A 261 -3.91 -5.76 -16.01
C LEU A 261 -3.96 -7.12 -16.74
N TYR A 262 -4.16 -7.09 -18.06
CA TYR A 262 -4.12 -8.31 -18.87
C TYR A 262 -2.73 -8.95 -18.90
N MET A 263 -1.67 -8.15 -19.09
CA MET A 263 -0.29 -8.64 -19.08
C MET A 263 0.10 -9.24 -17.73
N GLU A 264 -0.34 -8.65 -16.63
CA GLU A 264 -0.11 -9.17 -15.28
C GLU A 264 -0.66 -10.59 -15.13
N GLN A 265 -1.89 -10.85 -15.61
CA GLN A 265 -2.49 -12.18 -15.60
C GLN A 265 -1.73 -13.16 -16.50
N ARG A 266 -1.32 -12.72 -17.70
CA ARG A 266 -0.54 -13.56 -18.63
C ARG A 266 0.86 -13.90 -18.10
N ARG A 267 1.41 -13.07 -17.24
CA ARG A 267 2.73 -13.20 -16.64
C ARG A 267 2.69 -13.63 -15.17
N ALA A 268 1.55 -14.07 -14.67
CA ALA A 268 1.38 -14.48 -13.28
C ALA A 268 2.32 -15.61 -12.81
N ALA A 269 2.91 -16.38 -13.75
CA ALA A 269 3.94 -17.37 -13.44
C ALA A 269 5.28 -16.71 -13.05
N ASP A 270 5.60 -15.55 -13.60
CA ASP A 270 6.73 -14.70 -13.21
C ASP A 270 6.23 -13.66 -12.21
N VAL A 271 6.14 -14.09 -10.93
CA VAL A 271 5.55 -13.26 -9.87
C VAL A 271 6.35 -11.98 -9.62
N GLU A 272 7.66 -11.97 -9.81
CA GLU A 272 8.47 -10.76 -9.66
C GLU A 272 8.09 -9.71 -10.71
N LEU A 273 7.99 -10.10 -11.97
CA LEU A 273 7.57 -9.22 -13.05
C LEU A 273 6.12 -8.74 -12.85
N ALA A 274 5.19 -9.67 -12.59
CA ALA A 274 3.78 -9.38 -12.44
C ALA A 274 3.53 -8.46 -11.23
N PHE A 275 4.05 -8.83 -10.05
CA PHE A 275 3.77 -8.11 -8.82
C PHE A 275 4.50 -6.77 -8.72
N PHE A 276 5.80 -6.67 -9.09
CA PHE A 276 6.56 -5.45 -8.87
C PHE A 276 6.56 -4.51 -10.06
N ARG A 277 6.97 -4.98 -11.24
CA ARG A 277 7.22 -4.10 -12.38
C ARG A 277 5.94 -3.64 -13.05
N ILE A 278 5.03 -4.57 -13.33
CA ILE A 278 3.77 -4.22 -14.00
C ILE A 278 2.93 -3.32 -13.10
N ASN A 279 2.80 -3.64 -11.82
CA ASN A 279 2.00 -2.85 -10.89
C ASN A 279 2.56 -1.45 -10.61
N ALA A 280 3.90 -1.29 -10.61
CA ALA A 280 4.50 0.04 -10.51
C ALA A 280 4.06 0.91 -11.70
N VAL A 281 4.22 0.39 -12.94
CA VAL A 281 3.83 1.11 -14.16
C VAL A 281 2.32 1.38 -14.18
N LEU A 282 1.50 0.42 -13.76
CA LEU A 282 0.04 0.54 -13.71
C LEU A 282 -0.40 1.67 -12.78
N GLY A 283 0.20 1.78 -11.59
CA GLY A 283 -0.07 2.88 -10.67
C GLY A 283 0.18 4.26 -11.30
N PHE A 284 1.30 4.41 -12.04
CA PHE A 284 1.59 5.63 -12.78
C PHE A 284 0.68 5.86 -13.99
N ALA A 285 0.23 4.80 -14.68
CA ALA A 285 -0.72 4.92 -15.78
C ALA A 285 -2.07 5.45 -15.28
N VAL A 286 -2.57 4.94 -14.15
CA VAL A 286 -3.80 5.43 -13.50
C VAL A 286 -3.63 6.88 -13.04
N PHE A 287 -2.50 7.21 -12.41
CA PHE A 287 -2.22 8.59 -12.02
C PHE A 287 -2.18 9.52 -13.24
N GLY A 288 -1.45 9.13 -14.29
CA GLY A 288 -1.38 9.90 -15.53
C GLY A 288 -2.75 10.10 -16.18
N MET A 289 -3.60 9.04 -16.20
CA MET A 289 -4.97 9.11 -16.70
C MET A 289 -5.80 10.15 -15.93
N VAL A 290 -5.75 10.12 -14.60
CA VAL A 290 -6.46 11.10 -13.77
C VAL A 290 -5.86 12.49 -13.98
N PHE A 291 -4.53 12.64 -13.88
CA PHE A 291 -3.86 13.93 -13.99
C PHE A 291 -4.15 14.64 -15.31
N VAL A 292 -3.93 13.94 -16.44
CA VAL A 292 -4.17 14.52 -17.78
C VAL A 292 -5.67 14.73 -18.03
N GLY A 293 -6.51 13.91 -17.39
CA GLY A 293 -7.95 13.92 -17.66
C GLY A 293 -8.74 14.96 -16.87
N VAL A 294 -8.17 15.51 -15.77
CA VAL A 294 -8.87 16.49 -14.93
C VAL A 294 -8.27 17.90 -14.99
N LEU A 295 -7.05 18.07 -15.56
CA LEU A 295 -6.38 19.35 -15.82
C LEU A 295 -6.57 19.78 -17.26
#